data_271a01d3cd93efe2fc5293b12a5e2228
#
_entry.id   271a01d3cd93efe2fc5293b12a5e2228
#
_cell.length_a   1.000
_cell.length_b   1.000
_cell.length_c   1.000
_cell.angle_alpha   90.00
_cell.angle_beta   90.00
_cell.angle_gamma   90.00
#
_symmetry.space_group_name_H-M   'P 1'
#
loop_
_entity.id
_entity.type
_entity.pdbx_description
1 polymer ?
#
loop_
_entity_poly.entity_id
_entity_poly.type
_entity_poly.pdbx_seq_one_letter_code
_entity_poly.pdbx_strand_id
1 'polypeptide(L)'
;MFEDMEYMQPETIEALESCLASMTPKSRILAGGTDLIVKMREKNLETDKIISLCMLKELQEIQIENGWLKIGSMVTHTMAEESPLVQKYFPALRDACSHVGSRQIRNKGT
;
A
#
# COMPACT_ATOMS: atom_id res chain seq x y z
N MET A 1 6.77 -21.47 6.21
CA MET A 1 5.67 -20.62 5.74
C MET A 1 6.05 -19.82 4.48
N PHE A 2 7.27 -19.29 4.40
CA PHE A 2 7.72 -18.44 3.27
C PHE A 2 8.74 -19.13 2.36
N GLU A 3 8.96 -20.42 2.52
CA GLU A 3 10.06 -21.14 1.88
C GLU A 3 9.94 -21.32 0.36
N ASP A 4 8.72 -21.46 -0.14
CA ASP A 4 8.48 -21.70 -1.56
C ASP A 4 7.79 -20.51 -2.25
N MET A 5 7.89 -19.31 -1.67
CA MET A 5 7.27 -18.11 -2.22
C MET A 5 8.21 -17.35 -3.15
N GLU A 6 7.68 -16.98 -4.30
CA GLU A 6 8.34 -16.04 -5.17
C GLU A 6 8.04 -14.62 -4.67
N TYR A 7 9.05 -13.75 -4.64
CA TYR A 7 8.92 -12.36 -4.19
C TYR A 7 9.37 -11.42 -5.30
N MET A 8 8.51 -10.48 -5.68
CA MET A 8 8.76 -9.51 -6.74
C MET A 8 8.60 -8.09 -6.22
N GLN A 9 9.53 -7.20 -6.63
CA GLN A 9 9.51 -5.78 -6.26
C GLN A 9 9.62 -4.93 -7.53
N PRO A 10 8.53 -4.73 -8.27
CA PRO A 10 8.58 -3.88 -9.46
C PRO A 10 8.92 -2.44 -9.09
N GLU A 11 9.73 -1.79 -9.92
CA GLU A 11 10.17 -0.41 -9.71
C GLU A 11 9.46 0.58 -10.62
N THR A 12 8.73 0.10 -11.62
CA THR A 12 7.95 0.92 -12.57
C THR A 12 6.55 0.36 -12.71
N ILE A 13 5.63 1.20 -13.19
CA ILE A 13 4.24 0.77 -13.45
C ILE A 13 4.21 -0.32 -14.52
N GLU A 14 5.05 -0.20 -15.56
CA GLU A 14 5.14 -1.22 -16.61
C GLU A 14 5.59 -2.57 -16.05
N ALA A 15 6.60 -2.56 -15.18
CA ALA A 15 7.05 -3.78 -14.51
C ALA A 15 5.96 -4.36 -13.60
N LEU A 16 5.19 -3.52 -12.90
CA LEU A 16 4.05 -3.95 -12.10
C LEU A 16 2.99 -4.61 -12.98
N GLU A 17 2.66 -4.02 -14.11
CA GLU A 17 1.67 -4.59 -15.03
C GLU A 17 2.08 -5.99 -15.50
N SER A 18 3.38 -6.18 -15.80
CA SER A 18 3.92 -7.49 -16.15
C SER A 18 3.77 -8.50 -15.01
N CYS A 19 4.04 -8.08 -13.77
CA CYS A 19 3.84 -8.92 -12.59
C CYS A 19 2.37 -9.31 -12.42
N LEU A 20 1.45 -8.35 -12.59
CA LEU A 20 0.02 -8.59 -12.44
C LEU A 20 -0.51 -9.56 -13.50
N ALA A 21 0.04 -9.50 -14.72
CA ALA A 21 -0.36 -10.40 -15.81
C ALA A 21 -0.06 -11.87 -15.49
N SER A 22 0.90 -12.14 -14.61
CA SER A 22 1.30 -13.51 -14.23
C SER A 22 0.73 -13.95 -12.88
N MET A 23 -0.24 -13.23 -12.32
CA MET A 23 -0.85 -13.58 -11.04
C MET A 23 -1.66 -14.88 -11.12
N THR A 24 -1.62 -15.64 -10.03
CA THR A 24 -2.47 -16.80 -9.78
C THR A 24 -3.47 -16.47 -8.67
N PRO A 25 -4.49 -17.33 -8.41
CA PRO A 25 -5.38 -17.11 -7.26
C PRO A 25 -4.66 -17.07 -5.90
N LYS A 26 -3.43 -17.57 -5.82
CA LYS A 26 -2.61 -17.58 -4.60
C LYS A 26 -1.58 -16.45 -4.57
N SER A 27 -1.53 -15.61 -5.59
CA SER A 27 -0.66 -14.42 -5.60
C SER A 27 -1.27 -13.32 -4.75
N ARG A 28 -0.41 -12.56 -4.05
CA ARG A 28 -0.84 -11.48 -3.15
C ARG A 28 -0.08 -10.22 -3.47
N ILE A 29 -0.75 -9.08 -3.34
CA ILE A 29 -0.14 -7.76 -3.48
C ILE A 29 0.14 -7.25 -2.07
N LEU A 30 1.39 -6.85 -1.83
CA LEU A 30 1.84 -6.33 -0.55
C LEU A 30 2.02 -4.82 -0.64
N ALA A 31 1.20 -4.08 0.10
CA ALA A 31 1.36 -2.64 0.30
C ALA A 31 2.03 -2.37 1.65
N GLY A 32 1.29 -1.92 2.65
CA GLY A 32 1.83 -1.70 3.99
C GLY A 32 2.11 -2.97 4.80
N GLY A 33 1.41 -4.05 4.47
CA GLY A 33 1.59 -5.34 5.12
C GLY A 33 0.90 -5.50 6.47
N THR A 34 0.25 -4.49 6.99
CA THR A 34 -0.38 -4.50 8.31
C THR A 34 -1.51 -5.52 8.45
N ASP A 35 -2.11 -5.93 7.34
CA ASP A 35 -3.18 -6.92 7.31
C ASP A 35 -2.71 -8.24 6.66
N LEU A 36 -2.09 -8.17 5.49
CA LEU A 36 -1.67 -9.35 4.73
C LEU A 36 -0.70 -10.24 5.51
N ILE A 37 0.34 -9.64 6.10
CA ILE A 37 1.36 -10.41 6.85
C ILE A 37 0.73 -11.10 8.05
N VAL A 38 -0.18 -10.43 8.74
CA VAL A 38 -0.92 -11.01 9.87
C VAL A 38 -1.77 -12.18 9.41
N LYS A 39 -2.50 -12.03 8.30
CA LYS A 39 -3.33 -13.10 7.74
C LYS A 39 -2.50 -14.30 7.31
N MET A 40 -1.36 -14.08 6.69
CA MET A 40 -0.46 -15.15 6.26
C MET A 40 0.06 -15.94 7.47
N ARG A 41 0.37 -15.23 8.55
CA ARG A 41 0.93 -15.84 9.76
C ARG A 41 -0.12 -16.55 10.60
N GLU A 42 -1.26 -15.91 10.86
CA GLU A 42 -2.27 -16.41 11.80
C GLU A 42 -3.30 -17.33 11.15
N LYS A 43 -3.66 -17.07 9.90
CA LYS A 43 -4.71 -17.82 9.19
C LYS A 43 -4.14 -18.79 8.17
N ASN A 44 -2.83 -18.94 8.13
CA ASN A 44 -2.14 -19.85 7.23
C ASN A 44 -2.59 -19.68 5.77
N LEU A 45 -2.69 -18.44 5.34
CA LEU A 45 -3.11 -18.10 3.98
C LEU A 45 -2.10 -18.62 2.95
N GLU A 46 -2.54 -19.53 2.10
CA GLU A 46 -1.69 -20.05 1.03
C GLU A 46 -1.27 -18.95 0.07
N THR A 47 0.03 -18.82 -0.15
CA THR A 47 0.60 -17.78 -1.00
C THR A 47 1.76 -18.35 -1.80
N ASP A 48 1.70 -18.25 -3.12
CA ASP A 48 2.77 -18.70 -4.02
C ASP A 48 3.66 -17.54 -4.49
N LYS A 49 3.14 -16.32 -4.51
CA LYS A 49 3.84 -15.15 -5.01
C LYS A 49 3.40 -13.91 -4.26
N ILE A 50 4.36 -13.08 -3.90
CA ILE A 50 4.11 -11.74 -3.35
C ILE A 50 4.66 -10.70 -4.31
N ILE A 51 3.82 -9.72 -4.66
CA ILE A 51 4.21 -8.55 -5.44
C ILE A 51 4.19 -7.36 -4.50
N SER A 52 5.37 -6.86 -4.14
CA SER A 52 5.51 -5.72 -3.24
C SER A 52 5.48 -4.42 -4.02
N LEU A 53 4.69 -3.46 -3.54
CA LEU A 53 4.56 -2.14 -4.13
C LEU A 53 5.52 -1.12 -3.54
N CYS A 54 6.41 -1.53 -2.62
CA CYS A 54 7.22 -0.60 -1.83
C CYS A 54 8.23 0.21 -2.65
N MET A 55 8.62 -0.24 -3.84
CA MET A 55 9.56 0.45 -4.71
C MET A 55 8.89 1.38 -5.73
N LEU A 56 7.57 1.42 -5.76
CA LEU A 56 6.80 2.24 -6.71
C LEU A 56 6.58 3.64 -6.13
N LYS A 57 7.51 4.55 -6.41
CA LYS A 57 7.45 5.93 -5.91
C LYS A 57 6.23 6.69 -6.39
N GLU A 58 5.76 6.40 -7.60
CA GLU A 58 4.57 7.02 -8.17
C GLU A 58 3.31 6.78 -7.33
N LEU A 59 3.24 5.67 -6.60
CA LEU A 59 2.12 5.34 -5.73
C LEU A 59 2.23 5.98 -4.34
N GLN A 60 3.31 6.70 -4.06
CA GLN A 60 3.56 7.34 -2.76
C GLN A 60 3.29 8.85 -2.78
N GLU A 61 2.71 9.36 -3.86
CA GLU A 61 2.53 10.78 -4.06
C GLU A 61 1.13 11.26 -3.70
N ILE A 62 1.06 12.50 -3.18
CA ILE A 62 -0.18 13.24 -2.96
C ILE A 62 -0.05 14.52 -3.77
N GLN A 63 -0.95 14.74 -4.74
CA GLN A 63 -0.86 15.90 -5.63
C GLN A 63 -2.23 16.33 -6.15
N ILE A 64 -2.30 17.59 -6.58
CA ILE A 64 -3.48 18.13 -7.27
C ILE A 64 -3.22 17.99 -8.77
N GLU A 65 -4.17 17.39 -9.48
CA GLU A 65 -4.10 17.19 -10.92
C GLU A 65 -5.48 17.40 -11.53
N ASN A 66 -5.60 18.36 -12.43
CA ASN A 66 -6.86 18.68 -13.14
C ASN A 66 -8.07 18.86 -12.22
N GLY A 67 -7.87 19.53 -11.07
CA GLY A 67 -8.93 19.77 -10.09
C GLY A 67 -9.23 18.60 -9.16
N TRP A 68 -8.46 17.53 -9.24
CA TRP A 68 -8.59 16.36 -8.36
C TRP A 68 -7.44 16.30 -7.36
N LEU A 69 -7.75 15.91 -6.13
CA LEU A 69 -6.72 15.50 -5.18
C LEU A 69 -6.43 14.01 -5.43
N LYS A 70 -5.21 13.74 -5.90
CA LYS A 70 -4.77 12.39 -6.24
C LYS A 70 -3.88 11.86 -5.11
N ILE A 71 -4.29 10.75 -4.51
CA ILE A 71 -3.56 10.10 -3.42
C ILE A 71 -3.14 8.71 -3.90
N GLY A 72 -1.83 8.45 -3.92
CA GLY A 72 -1.30 7.16 -4.33
C GLY A 72 -1.64 6.05 -3.35
N SER A 73 -1.76 4.83 -3.86
CA SER A 73 -2.16 3.66 -3.05
C SER A 73 -1.13 3.24 -2.01
N MET A 74 0.11 3.73 -2.10
CA MET A 74 1.17 3.48 -1.13
C MET A 74 1.35 4.64 -0.13
N VAL A 75 0.51 5.65 -0.20
CA VAL A 75 0.48 6.72 0.80
C VAL A 75 -0.01 6.12 2.12
N THR A 76 0.79 6.26 3.17
CA THR A 76 0.41 5.77 4.50
C THR A 76 -0.56 6.73 5.17
N HIS A 77 -1.24 6.26 6.23
CA HIS A 77 -2.12 7.12 7.03
C HIS A 77 -1.35 8.31 7.61
N THR A 78 -0.12 8.10 8.08
CA THR A 78 0.75 9.18 8.58
C THR A 78 1.06 10.21 7.49
N MET A 79 1.41 9.76 6.28
CA MET A 79 1.66 10.66 5.16
C MET A 79 0.43 11.50 4.80
N ALA A 80 -0.76 10.90 4.80
CA ALA A 80 -2.00 11.61 4.52
C ALA A 80 -2.32 12.62 5.64
N GLU A 81 -2.15 12.23 6.90
CA GLU A 81 -2.36 13.10 8.05
C GLU A 81 -1.46 14.33 8.01
N GLU A 82 -0.20 14.17 7.64
CA GLU A 82 0.80 15.23 7.62
C GLU A 82 0.79 16.07 6.34
N SER A 83 0.04 15.66 5.33
CA SER A 83 -0.01 16.35 4.04
C SER A 83 -0.73 17.70 4.14
N PRO A 84 -0.07 18.81 3.74
CA PRO A 84 -0.75 20.11 3.69
C PRO A 84 -1.94 20.13 2.72
N LEU A 85 -1.89 19.36 1.64
CA LEU A 85 -2.99 19.27 0.67
C LEU A 85 -4.21 18.58 1.26
N VAL A 86 -4.01 17.49 2.00
CA VAL A 86 -5.09 16.77 2.67
C VAL A 86 -5.71 17.65 3.77
N GLN A 87 -4.88 18.31 4.56
CA GLN A 87 -5.36 19.23 5.61
C GLN A 87 -6.20 20.36 5.03
N LYS A 88 -5.79 20.91 3.89
CA LYS A 88 -6.47 22.04 3.26
C LYS A 88 -7.80 21.64 2.61
N TYR A 89 -7.81 20.56 1.85
CA TYR A 89 -8.97 20.21 1.02
C TYR A 89 -9.87 19.13 1.61
N PHE A 90 -9.33 18.27 2.48
CA PHE A 90 -10.07 17.15 3.07
C PHE A 90 -9.72 16.98 4.55
N PRO A 91 -10.07 17.97 5.40
CA PRO A 91 -9.74 17.90 6.83
C PRO A 91 -10.38 16.69 7.53
N ALA A 92 -11.55 16.22 7.09
CA ALA A 92 -12.17 15.03 7.63
C ALA A 92 -11.36 13.76 7.36
N LEU A 93 -10.74 13.68 6.17
CA LEU A 93 -9.85 12.57 5.84
C LEU A 93 -8.59 12.60 6.72
N ARG A 94 -8.02 13.77 6.92
CA ARG A 94 -6.88 13.97 7.80
C ARG A 94 -7.18 13.47 9.22
N ASP A 95 -8.34 13.85 9.76
CA ASP A 95 -8.77 13.43 11.10
C ASP A 95 -8.99 11.92 11.17
N ALA A 96 -9.63 11.34 10.17
CA ALA A 96 -9.83 9.88 10.10
C ALA A 96 -8.50 9.14 10.08
N CYS A 97 -7.54 9.58 9.27
CA CYS A 97 -6.21 8.96 9.20
C CYS A 97 -5.47 9.02 10.54
N SER A 98 -5.68 10.08 11.32
CA SER A 98 -5.00 10.25 12.61
C SER A 98 -5.51 9.29 13.70
N HIS A 99 -6.63 8.62 13.47
CA HIS A 99 -7.29 7.74 14.46
C HIS A 99 -7.22 6.25 14.10
N VAL A 100 -6.61 5.88 12.97
CA VAL A 100 -6.51 4.48 12.56
C VAL A 100 -5.46 3.75 13.39
N GLY A 101 -5.88 2.73 14.16
CA GLY A 101 -4.99 1.85 14.91
C GLY A 101 -4.00 2.59 15.80
N SER A 102 -2.78 2.07 15.88
CA SER A 102 -1.68 2.68 16.60
C SER A 102 -0.83 3.57 15.67
N ARG A 103 0.09 4.34 16.25
CA ARG A 103 1.03 5.14 15.46
C ARG A 103 1.88 4.26 14.54
N GLN A 104 2.30 3.10 15.03
CA GLN A 104 3.08 2.15 14.24
C GLN A 104 2.29 1.64 13.04
N ILE A 105 1.01 1.33 13.22
CA ILE A 105 0.14 0.92 12.12
C ILE A 105 -0.02 2.05 11.11
N ARG A 106 -0.24 3.29 11.57
CA ARG A 106 -0.41 4.46 10.68
C ARG A 106 0.85 4.76 9.87
N ASN A 107 2.03 4.44 10.39
CA ASN A 107 3.29 4.66 9.67
C ASN A 107 3.51 3.65 8.54
N LYS A 108 2.82 2.53 8.52
CA LYS A 108 2.94 1.47 7.51
C LYS A 108 1.66 1.23 6.72
N GLY A 109 0.51 1.30 7.37
CA GLY A 109 -0.78 1.07 6.71
C GLY A 109 -1.08 2.15 5.67
N THR A 110 -1.45 1.70 4.49
CA THR A 110 -1.77 2.57 3.36
C THR A 110 -3.26 2.74 3.16
#